data_8b0396ef63ab417141e452a0acb16320
#
_entry.id   8b0396ef63ab417141e452a0acb16320
#
_cell.length_a   1.000
_cell.length_b   1.000
_cell.length_c   1.000
_cell.angle_alpha   90.00
_cell.angle_beta   90.00
_cell.angle_gamma   90.00
#
_symmetry.space_group_name_H-M   'P 1'
#
loop_
_entity.id
_entity.type
_entity.pdbx_description
1 polymer ?
#
loop_
_entity_poly.entity_id
_entity_poly.type
_entity_poly.pdbx_seq_one_letter_code
_entity_poly.pdbx_strand_id
1 'polypeptide(L)'
;HILSLSYGKDSLACLGAIEQLGWPLDRIVHAEVWATDTIPADLPPMVEFKVKADKIIKERWGIEVEHIRGRLTYEQAFYRVLCGQKRPGTVYGWPIPKGPWCNSDVKMPPLDRLERGGNIIYVGIAADEPNRFHNLSDAKRSPLVEAGWTEEECRRWCEENNLLSPIYTTAT
;
A
#
# COMPACT_ATOMS: atom_id res chain seq x y z
N HIS A 1 6.00 -14.68 5.02
CA HIS A 1 5.80 -13.31 5.54
C HIS A 1 5.92 -12.32 4.41
N ILE A 2 4.90 -11.50 4.20
CA ILE A 2 4.79 -10.61 3.05
C ILE A 2 4.61 -9.18 3.56
N LEU A 3 5.46 -8.24 3.12
CA LEU A 3 5.21 -6.82 3.34
C LEU A 3 4.29 -6.28 2.23
N SER A 4 3.13 -5.75 2.62
CA SER A 4 2.25 -4.99 1.73
C SER A 4 2.77 -3.56 1.61
N LEU A 5 3.53 -3.30 0.55
CA LEU A 5 4.19 -2.01 0.31
C LEU A 5 3.28 -1.06 -0.47
N SER A 6 3.03 0.13 0.08
CA SER A 6 2.25 1.19 -0.59
C SER A 6 3.09 2.38 -1.03
N TYR A 7 4.39 2.37 -0.76
CA TYR A 7 5.34 3.49 -0.93
C TYR A 7 4.99 4.74 -0.12
N GLY A 8 4.06 4.64 0.83
CA GLY A 8 3.89 5.64 1.87
C GLY A 8 4.95 5.44 2.98
N LYS A 9 5.23 6.51 3.75
CA LYS A 9 6.26 6.52 4.80
C LYS A 9 6.15 5.32 5.75
N ASP A 10 4.94 4.98 6.21
CA ASP A 10 4.75 3.92 7.20
C ASP A 10 5.03 2.53 6.60
N SER A 11 4.57 2.27 5.36
CA SER A 11 4.84 0.99 4.70
C SER A 11 6.32 0.80 4.35
N LEU A 12 7.05 1.87 4.05
CA LEU A 12 8.50 1.83 3.82
C LEU A 12 9.26 1.68 5.15
N ALA A 13 8.84 2.39 6.20
CA ALA A 13 9.43 2.29 7.53
C ALA A 13 9.27 0.88 8.14
N CYS A 14 8.26 0.11 7.72
CA CYS A 14 8.14 -1.30 8.12
C CYS A 14 9.42 -2.11 7.83
N LEU A 15 10.16 -1.79 6.77
CA LEU A 15 11.44 -2.46 6.46
C LEU A 15 12.45 -2.30 7.60
N GLY A 16 12.60 -1.08 8.12
CA GLY A 16 13.47 -0.81 9.25
C GLY A 16 13.00 -1.47 10.55
N ALA A 17 11.69 -1.44 10.81
CA ALA A 17 11.11 -2.09 11.99
C ALA A 17 11.25 -3.62 11.92
N ILE A 18 11.04 -4.24 10.76
CA ILE A 18 11.25 -5.68 10.53
C ILE A 18 12.71 -6.05 10.81
N GLU A 19 13.66 -5.24 10.30
CA GLU A 19 15.09 -5.41 10.53
C GLU A 19 15.45 -5.29 12.03
N GLN A 20 14.91 -4.28 12.72
CA GLN A 20 15.10 -4.07 14.16
C GLN A 20 14.56 -5.24 15.00
N LEU A 21 13.39 -5.76 14.63
CA LEU A 21 12.73 -6.87 15.34
C LEU A 21 13.31 -8.25 15.00
N GLY A 22 14.14 -8.34 13.96
CA GLY A 22 14.63 -9.61 13.43
C GLY A 22 13.51 -10.51 12.90
N TRP A 23 12.42 -9.93 12.42
CA TRP A 23 11.30 -10.68 11.88
C TRP A 23 11.59 -11.21 10.47
N PRO A 24 11.03 -12.38 10.11
CA PRO A 24 11.20 -12.91 8.76
C PRO A 24 10.47 -12.04 7.73
N LEU A 25 11.11 -11.83 6.59
CA LEU A 25 10.53 -11.15 5.43
C LEU A 25 10.87 -11.95 4.17
N ASP A 26 9.88 -12.61 3.58
CA ASP A 26 10.09 -13.49 2.43
C ASP A 26 9.80 -12.77 1.11
N ARG A 27 8.81 -11.84 1.11
CA ARG A 27 8.35 -11.14 -0.08
C ARG A 27 7.94 -9.71 0.25
N ILE A 28 8.10 -8.83 -0.74
CA ILE A 28 7.57 -7.46 -0.70
C ILE A 28 6.64 -7.30 -1.89
N VAL A 29 5.39 -6.93 -1.65
CA VAL A 29 4.37 -6.88 -2.69
C VAL A 29 3.71 -5.50 -2.72
N HIS A 30 3.65 -4.90 -3.90
CA HIS A 30 2.94 -3.67 -4.18
C HIS A 30 1.74 -3.92 -5.10
N ALA A 31 0.55 -3.49 -4.67
CA ALA A 31 -0.65 -3.50 -5.51
C ALA A 31 -0.72 -2.21 -6.33
N GLU A 32 -0.47 -2.32 -7.62
CA GLU A 32 -0.56 -1.21 -8.57
C GLU A 32 -2.02 -0.84 -8.88
N VAL A 33 -2.27 0.45 -8.94
CA VAL A 33 -3.52 1.01 -9.48
C VAL A 33 -3.21 1.66 -10.82
N TRP A 34 -3.99 1.28 -11.84
CA TRP A 34 -3.85 1.81 -13.18
C TRP A 34 -5.06 2.67 -13.54
N ALA A 35 -4.83 3.85 -14.09
CA ALA A 35 -5.88 4.74 -14.57
C ALA A 35 -6.58 4.13 -15.79
N THR A 36 -5.82 3.69 -16.78
CA THR A 36 -6.26 2.95 -17.97
C THR A 36 -5.43 1.67 -18.12
N ASP A 37 -5.58 0.94 -19.22
CA ASP A 37 -4.77 -0.26 -19.46
C ASP A 37 -3.28 0.04 -19.67
N THR A 38 -2.93 1.28 -20.04
CA THR A 38 -1.56 1.69 -20.38
C THR A 38 -1.00 2.82 -19.51
N ILE A 39 -1.85 3.49 -18.70
CA ILE A 39 -1.46 4.64 -17.89
C ILE A 39 -1.59 4.28 -16.40
N PRO A 40 -0.51 4.36 -15.61
CA PRO A 40 -0.62 4.21 -14.15
C PRO A 40 -1.43 5.35 -13.54
N ALA A 41 -2.06 5.10 -12.39
CA ALA A 41 -2.80 6.13 -11.65
C ALA A 41 -1.88 7.02 -10.80
N ASP A 42 -0.63 6.64 -10.65
CA ASP A 42 0.35 7.46 -9.93
C ASP A 42 0.80 8.65 -10.75
N LEU A 43 1.08 9.76 -10.06
CA LEU A 43 1.71 10.93 -10.67
C LEU A 43 3.17 10.61 -11.08
N PRO A 44 3.71 11.25 -12.13
CA PRO A 44 5.07 10.99 -12.60
C PRO A 44 6.16 10.99 -11.50
N PRO A 45 6.20 11.95 -10.55
CA PRO A 45 7.17 11.90 -9.46
C PRO A 45 7.08 10.65 -8.58
N MET A 46 5.88 10.07 -8.43
CA MET A 46 5.70 8.82 -7.69
C MET A 46 6.19 7.61 -8.48
N VAL A 47 6.02 7.61 -9.79
CA VAL A 47 6.55 6.53 -10.66
C VAL A 47 8.08 6.51 -10.57
N GLU A 48 8.74 7.67 -10.69
CA GLU A 48 10.19 7.79 -10.55
C GLU A 48 10.67 7.36 -9.14
N PHE A 49 9.93 7.80 -8.11
CA PHE A 49 10.24 7.43 -6.73
C PHE A 49 10.17 5.92 -6.50
N LYS A 50 9.16 5.23 -7.03
CA LYS A 50 9.01 3.78 -6.92
C LYS A 50 10.20 3.04 -7.51
N VAL A 51 10.64 3.43 -8.71
CA VAL A 51 11.83 2.84 -9.36
C VAL A 51 13.09 3.02 -8.48
N LYS A 52 13.27 4.21 -7.90
CA LYS A 52 14.38 4.49 -6.98
C LYS A 52 14.28 3.63 -5.72
N ALA A 53 13.10 3.57 -5.11
CA ALA A 53 12.86 2.82 -3.87
C ALA A 53 13.07 1.31 -4.07
N ASP A 54 12.60 0.75 -5.18
CA ASP A 54 12.79 -0.67 -5.52
C ASP A 54 14.26 -1.03 -5.63
N LYS A 55 15.05 -0.16 -6.24
CA LYS A 55 16.50 -0.34 -6.32
C LYS A 55 17.16 -0.37 -4.94
N ILE A 56 16.84 0.59 -4.07
CA ILE A 56 17.35 0.66 -2.70
C ILE A 56 16.93 -0.59 -1.91
N ILE A 57 15.67 -1.00 -2.02
CA ILE A 57 15.13 -2.19 -1.34
C ILE A 57 15.88 -3.44 -1.78
N LYS A 58 16.05 -3.64 -3.08
CA LYS A 58 16.80 -4.78 -3.62
C LYS A 58 18.25 -4.78 -3.17
N GLU A 59 18.93 -3.63 -3.19
CA GLU A 59 20.33 -3.50 -2.78
C GLU A 59 20.54 -3.80 -1.29
N ARG A 60 19.62 -3.36 -0.42
CA ARG A 60 19.76 -3.49 1.03
C ARG A 60 19.23 -4.82 1.59
N TRP A 61 18.06 -5.26 1.16
CA TRP A 61 17.40 -6.46 1.70
C TRP A 61 17.50 -7.68 0.79
N GLY A 62 17.99 -7.53 -0.45
CA GLY A 62 18.11 -8.63 -1.40
C GLY A 62 16.77 -9.13 -1.97
N ILE A 63 15.66 -8.42 -1.70
CA ILE A 63 14.31 -8.81 -2.10
C ILE A 63 13.83 -7.86 -3.20
N GLU A 64 13.32 -8.42 -4.29
CA GLU A 64 12.66 -7.64 -5.34
C GLU A 64 11.22 -7.32 -4.93
N VAL A 65 10.77 -6.09 -5.21
CA VAL A 65 9.38 -5.73 -5.02
C VAL A 65 8.54 -6.33 -6.13
N GLU A 66 7.57 -7.16 -5.77
CA GLU A 66 6.61 -7.73 -6.71
C GLU A 66 5.48 -6.74 -6.97
N HIS A 67 5.33 -6.30 -8.20
CA HIS A 67 4.25 -5.43 -8.62
C HIS A 67 3.07 -6.29 -9.12
N ILE A 68 1.97 -6.28 -8.36
CA ILE A 68 0.76 -7.02 -8.72
C ILE A 68 -0.36 -6.05 -9.10
N ARG A 69 -1.24 -6.50 -10.00
CA ARG A 69 -2.32 -5.67 -10.51
C ARG A 69 -3.68 -6.31 -10.24
N GLY A 70 -4.68 -5.48 -9.92
CA GLY A 70 -6.08 -5.86 -9.88
C GLY A 70 -6.64 -6.13 -11.29
N ARG A 71 -7.86 -6.65 -11.34
CA ARG A 71 -8.55 -6.94 -12.63
C ARG A 71 -9.08 -5.68 -13.32
N LEU A 72 -9.41 -4.65 -12.54
CA LEU A 72 -10.02 -3.43 -13.03
C LEU A 72 -9.02 -2.28 -13.01
N THR A 73 -9.08 -1.44 -14.05
CA THR A 73 -8.50 -0.11 -14.04
C THR A 73 -9.44 0.86 -13.33
N TYR A 74 -8.93 2.05 -12.99
CA TYR A 74 -9.75 3.11 -12.42
C TYR A 74 -10.89 3.52 -13.38
N GLU A 75 -10.57 3.66 -14.68
CA GLU A 75 -11.55 4.00 -15.72
C GLU A 75 -12.66 2.96 -15.84
N GLN A 76 -12.30 1.67 -15.90
CA GLN A 76 -13.27 0.57 -15.96
C GLN A 76 -14.18 0.55 -14.73
N ALA A 77 -13.63 0.79 -13.55
CA ALA A 77 -14.41 0.86 -12.32
C ALA A 77 -15.32 2.11 -12.30
N PHE A 78 -14.83 3.27 -12.78
CA PHE A 78 -15.57 4.52 -12.87
C PHE A 78 -16.80 4.39 -13.77
N TYR A 79 -16.63 3.81 -14.97
CA TYR A 79 -17.72 3.65 -15.96
C TYR A 79 -18.60 2.42 -15.74
N ARG A 80 -18.34 1.64 -14.70
CA ARG A 80 -19.17 0.49 -14.35
C ARG A 80 -20.61 0.91 -14.10
N VAL A 81 -21.55 0.19 -14.73
CA VAL A 81 -22.98 0.44 -14.58
C VAL A 81 -23.51 -0.25 -13.31
N LEU A 82 -24.28 0.49 -12.52
CA LEU A 82 -24.97 -0.05 -11.36
C LEU A 82 -26.11 -0.96 -11.77
N CYS A 83 -26.08 -2.21 -11.28
CA CYS A 83 -27.15 -3.20 -11.50
C CYS A 83 -28.13 -3.32 -10.32
N GLY A 84 -27.92 -2.55 -9.24
CA GLY A 84 -28.73 -2.62 -8.02
C GLY A 84 -30.08 -1.90 -8.16
N GLN A 85 -31.05 -2.29 -7.31
CA GLN A 85 -32.44 -1.81 -7.37
C GLN A 85 -32.61 -0.30 -7.17
N LYS A 86 -31.70 0.37 -6.45
CA LYS A 86 -31.87 1.81 -6.12
C LYS A 86 -31.59 2.77 -7.28
N ARG A 87 -30.67 2.44 -8.19
CA ARG A 87 -30.28 3.30 -9.32
C ARG A 87 -29.78 2.46 -10.52
N PRO A 88 -30.63 1.60 -11.10
CA PRO A 88 -30.21 0.77 -12.23
C PRO A 88 -29.85 1.64 -13.45
N GLY A 89 -28.82 1.25 -14.18
CA GLY A 89 -28.39 1.92 -15.39
C GLY A 89 -27.56 3.20 -15.20
N THR A 90 -27.29 3.61 -13.94
CA THR A 90 -26.40 4.75 -13.69
C THR A 90 -24.94 4.32 -13.61
N VAL A 91 -24.04 5.20 -14.02
CA VAL A 91 -22.59 4.99 -13.91
C VAL A 91 -22.14 5.13 -12.44
N TYR A 92 -21.18 4.32 -12.04
CA TYR A 92 -20.63 4.33 -10.67
C TYR A 92 -20.02 5.70 -10.32
N GLY A 93 -19.25 6.28 -11.25
CA GLY A 93 -18.70 7.63 -11.13
C GLY A 93 -17.53 7.74 -10.13
N TRP A 94 -17.29 8.94 -9.63
CA TRP A 94 -16.18 9.22 -8.71
C TRP A 94 -16.34 8.49 -7.37
N PRO A 95 -15.23 8.00 -6.78
CA PRO A 95 -15.28 7.43 -5.44
C PRO A 95 -15.65 8.50 -4.42
N ILE A 96 -16.60 8.17 -3.54
CA ILE A 96 -16.94 9.06 -2.43
C ILE A 96 -15.93 8.88 -1.27
N PRO A 97 -15.65 9.94 -0.47
CA PRO A 97 -14.69 9.87 0.63
C PRO A 97 -15.00 8.77 1.66
N LYS A 98 -16.28 8.50 1.90
CA LYS A 98 -16.73 7.46 2.82
C LYS A 98 -16.90 6.12 2.09
N GLY A 99 -15.87 5.30 2.09
CA GLY A 99 -15.85 3.99 1.41
C GLY A 99 -15.50 4.10 -0.08
N PRO A 100 -14.28 4.57 -0.42
CA PRO A 100 -13.87 4.76 -1.81
C PRO A 100 -13.69 3.42 -2.52
N TRP A 101 -14.47 3.18 -3.57
CA TRP A 101 -14.39 1.95 -4.36
C TRP A 101 -13.01 1.72 -5.02
N CYS A 102 -12.24 2.77 -5.25
CA CYS A 102 -10.88 2.63 -5.78
C CYS A 102 -9.98 1.79 -4.87
N ASN A 103 -10.22 1.83 -3.56
CA ASN A 103 -9.54 0.97 -2.62
C ASN A 103 -10.11 -0.45 -2.65
N SER A 104 -11.43 -0.61 -2.42
CA SER A 104 -12.08 -1.91 -2.27
C SER A 104 -12.11 -2.75 -3.55
N ASP A 105 -12.27 -2.12 -4.72
CA ASP A 105 -12.54 -2.82 -5.97
C ASP A 105 -11.30 -2.92 -6.87
N VAL A 106 -10.33 -2.01 -6.71
CA VAL A 106 -9.14 -1.97 -7.56
C VAL A 106 -7.89 -2.41 -6.80
N LYS A 107 -7.61 -1.80 -5.63
CA LYS A 107 -6.36 -2.03 -4.89
C LYS A 107 -6.39 -3.27 -4.01
N MET A 108 -7.47 -3.48 -3.24
CA MET A 108 -7.51 -4.56 -2.25
C MET A 108 -7.61 -5.98 -2.83
N PRO A 109 -8.36 -6.26 -3.91
CA PRO A 109 -8.57 -7.64 -4.35
C PRO A 109 -7.30 -8.46 -4.63
N PRO A 110 -6.22 -7.93 -5.21
CA PRO A 110 -4.97 -8.69 -5.35
C PRO A 110 -4.29 -8.96 -4.01
N LEU A 111 -4.37 -8.05 -3.03
CA LEU A 111 -3.80 -8.21 -1.68
C LEU A 111 -4.59 -9.24 -0.86
N ASP A 112 -5.92 -9.22 -0.93
CA ASP A 112 -6.79 -10.18 -0.23
C ASP A 112 -6.54 -11.63 -0.67
N ARG A 113 -6.05 -11.85 -1.89
CA ARG A 113 -5.65 -13.19 -2.35
C ARG A 113 -4.40 -13.69 -1.63
N LEU A 114 -3.45 -12.80 -1.33
CA LEU A 114 -2.25 -13.14 -0.58
C LEU A 114 -2.60 -13.53 0.86
N GLU A 115 -3.52 -12.82 1.50
CA GLU A 115 -4.01 -13.11 2.85
C GLU A 115 -4.69 -14.49 2.90
N ARG A 116 -5.56 -14.78 1.93
CA ARG A 116 -6.23 -16.10 1.83
C ARG A 116 -5.29 -17.28 1.57
N GLY A 117 -4.08 -17.02 1.12
CA GLY A 117 -3.03 -18.02 0.95
C GLY A 117 -2.35 -18.49 2.24
N GLY A 118 -2.85 -18.08 3.42
CA GLY A 118 -2.27 -18.45 4.72
C GLY A 118 -0.98 -17.69 5.06
N ASN A 119 -0.72 -16.58 4.38
CA ASN A 119 0.44 -15.73 4.63
C ASN A 119 0.21 -14.78 5.81
N ILE A 120 1.27 -14.42 6.50
CA ILE A 120 1.27 -13.29 7.43
C ILE A 120 1.62 -12.04 6.62
N ILE A 121 0.73 -11.03 6.68
CA ILE A 121 0.88 -9.79 5.92
C ILE A 121 1.32 -8.67 6.88
N TYR A 122 2.47 -8.10 6.62
CA TYR A 122 2.92 -6.89 7.31
C TYR A 122 2.32 -5.65 6.67
N VAL A 123 1.77 -4.76 7.50
CA VAL A 123 1.11 -3.52 7.08
C VAL A 123 1.67 -2.31 7.83
N GLY A 124 1.80 -1.17 7.14
CA GLY A 124 2.27 0.08 7.73
C GLY A 124 1.14 0.79 8.49
N ILE A 125 1.06 0.50 9.78
CA ILE A 125 0.23 1.21 10.75
C ILE A 125 1.15 1.63 11.88
N ALA A 126 1.28 2.93 12.13
CA ALA A 126 2.14 3.47 13.16
C ALA A 126 1.58 3.22 14.58
N ALA A 127 2.44 3.28 15.59
CA ALA A 127 2.07 2.99 16.97
C ALA A 127 1.05 4.00 17.55
N ASP A 128 1.00 5.21 17.01
CA ASP A 128 0.07 6.28 17.36
C ASP A 128 -1.26 6.25 16.56
N GLU A 129 -1.53 5.15 15.81
CA GLU A 129 -2.79 4.90 15.10
C GLU A 129 -3.62 3.73 15.70
N PRO A 130 -4.00 3.73 16.99
CA PRO A 130 -4.60 2.58 17.67
C PRO A 130 -5.90 2.10 17.03
N ASN A 131 -6.72 3.01 16.49
CA ASN A 131 -8.00 2.66 15.86
C ASN A 131 -7.83 1.83 14.58
N ARG A 132 -6.74 2.02 13.84
CA ARG A 132 -6.43 1.22 12.66
C ARG A 132 -5.88 -0.14 13.04
N PHE A 133 -5.07 -0.20 14.08
CA PHE A 133 -4.48 -1.43 14.59
C PHE A 133 -5.55 -2.40 15.12
N HIS A 134 -6.51 -1.93 15.90
CA HIS A 134 -7.58 -2.76 16.45
C HIS A 134 -8.49 -3.43 15.41
N ASN A 135 -8.48 -2.94 14.18
CA ASN A 135 -9.28 -3.48 13.08
C ASN A 135 -8.49 -4.43 12.15
N LEU A 136 -7.29 -4.84 12.53
CA LEU A 136 -6.52 -5.80 11.76
C LEU A 136 -7.09 -7.22 11.90
N SER A 137 -7.06 -7.98 10.81
CA SER A 137 -7.31 -9.43 10.85
C SER A 137 -6.13 -10.17 11.49
N ASP A 138 -6.36 -11.40 11.95
CA ASP A 138 -5.34 -12.25 12.57
C ASP A 138 -4.13 -12.55 11.64
N ALA A 139 -4.34 -12.47 10.33
CA ALA A 139 -3.30 -12.66 9.33
C ALA A 139 -2.44 -11.40 9.12
N LYS A 140 -2.83 -10.26 9.68
CA LYS A 140 -2.10 -8.99 9.53
C LYS A 140 -1.36 -8.61 10.80
N ARG A 141 -0.16 -8.07 10.64
CA ARG A 141 0.65 -7.54 11.74
C ARG A 141 1.27 -6.21 11.35
N SER A 142 1.43 -5.31 12.31
CA SER A 142 2.20 -4.09 12.11
C SER A 142 3.54 -4.19 12.82
N PRO A 143 4.66 -4.26 12.06
CA PRO A 143 6.00 -4.18 12.66
C PRO A 143 6.24 -2.86 13.40
N LEU A 144 5.60 -1.77 12.95
CA LEU A 144 5.76 -0.45 13.55
C LEU A 144 5.15 -0.40 14.95
N VAL A 145 3.97 -0.99 15.15
CA VAL A 145 3.33 -1.06 16.48
C VAL A 145 4.20 -1.88 17.44
N GLU A 146 4.72 -3.03 17.00
CA GLU A 146 5.58 -3.88 17.82
C GLU A 146 6.91 -3.22 18.16
N ALA A 147 7.48 -2.45 17.23
CA ALA A 147 8.71 -1.70 17.46
C ALA A 147 8.49 -0.37 18.21
N GLY A 148 7.22 0.03 18.42
CA GLY A 148 6.83 1.29 19.05
C GLY A 148 7.06 2.53 18.19
N TRP A 149 7.11 2.39 16.85
CA TRP A 149 7.38 3.51 15.95
C TRP A 149 6.12 4.32 15.64
N THR A 150 6.21 5.62 15.94
CA THR A 150 5.20 6.63 15.61
C THR A 150 5.30 7.08 14.14
N GLU A 151 4.31 7.83 13.66
CA GLU A 151 4.35 8.45 12.32
C GLU A 151 5.58 9.35 12.12
N GLU A 152 6.02 10.06 13.17
CA GLU A 152 7.18 10.91 13.11
C GLU A 152 8.48 10.10 12.97
N GLU A 153 8.60 9.01 13.71
CA GLU A 153 9.75 8.09 13.61
C GLU A 153 9.80 7.41 12.25
N CYS A 154 8.66 7.01 11.70
CA CYS A 154 8.55 6.48 10.34
C CYS A 154 9.04 7.51 9.31
N ARG A 155 8.62 8.77 9.43
CA ARG A 155 9.07 9.84 8.55
C ARG A 155 10.57 10.04 8.63
N ARG A 156 11.11 10.21 9.83
CA ARG A 156 12.55 10.39 10.06
C ARG A 156 13.37 9.25 9.48
N TRP A 157 12.97 8.00 9.73
CA TRP A 157 13.63 6.84 9.17
C TRP A 157 13.64 6.85 7.64
N CYS A 158 12.52 7.20 7.01
CA CYS A 158 12.45 7.32 5.56
C CYS A 158 13.35 8.44 5.01
N GLU A 159 13.47 9.58 5.70
CA GLU A 159 14.37 10.68 5.34
C GLU A 159 15.83 10.21 5.40
N GLU A 160 16.24 9.59 6.49
CA GLU A 160 17.61 9.08 6.70
C GLU A 160 18.02 8.00 5.69
N ASN A 161 17.05 7.22 5.20
CA ASN A 161 17.28 6.13 4.25
C ASN A 161 17.01 6.49 2.78
N ASN A 162 16.75 7.76 2.46
CA ASN A 162 16.38 8.23 1.11
C ASN A 162 15.12 7.55 0.53
N LEU A 163 14.20 7.15 1.40
CA LEU A 163 12.94 6.48 1.10
C LEU A 163 11.70 7.35 1.42
N LEU A 164 11.86 8.66 1.66
CA LEU A 164 10.72 9.54 1.82
C LEU A 164 10.08 9.85 0.48
N SER A 165 8.82 9.49 0.36
CA SER A 165 8.02 9.72 -0.85
C SER A 165 7.80 11.22 -1.12
N PRO A 166 7.82 11.67 -2.38
CA PRO A 166 7.64 13.07 -2.75
C PRO A 166 6.30 13.67 -2.31
N ILE A 167 5.28 12.86 -2.05
CA ILE A 167 3.99 13.33 -1.50
C ILE A 167 4.12 14.00 -0.13
N TYR A 168 5.18 13.74 0.63
CA TYR A 168 5.44 14.36 1.93
C TYR A 168 6.36 15.59 1.85
N THR A 169 6.97 15.85 0.70
CA THR A 169 7.89 16.96 0.49
C THR A 169 7.28 18.13 -0.28
N THR A 170 6.17 17.90 -1.00
CA THR A 170 5.49 18.91 -1.84
C THR A 170 4.35 19.65 -1.14
N ALA A 171 4.06 19.34 0.12
CA ALA A 171 3.07 20.05 0.91
C ALA A 171 3.71 21.27 1.59
N THR A 172 3.87 22.37 0.84
CA THR A 172 4.06 23.74 1.35
C THR A 172 2.89 24.60 0.93
#